data_61a644b9524489da0f5682424a804dae
#
_entry.id   61a644b9524489da0f5682424a804dae
#
_cell.length_a   1.000
_cell.length_b   1.000
_cell.length_c   1.000
_cell.angle_alpha   90.00
_cell.angle_beta   90.00
_cell.angle_gamma   90.00
#
_symmetry.space_group_name_H-M   'P 1'
#
loop_
_entity.id
_entity.type
_entity.pdbx_description
1 polymer ?
#
loop_
_entity_poly.entity_id
_entity_poly.type
_entity_poly.pdbx_seq_one_letter_code
_entity_poly.pdbx_strand_id
1 'polypeptide(L)'
;MKDYYAENEKNASDIFESAFLNVLRIILNQLQANLITIIDSNFSEMKLISKLIIWGSILLPPLNSYAQITKGLSYRAETGISFSGGEHTPFWLTANKQGLSSIEKNNGYLRAGIIRELENDKRFSYAFGADLAVAYNFTSTFVVQQLYADLKYRCLGVSIGSKERHSEFNNPLLSSGGLTFSGNARPIPQVRIGIPEYTVVPGTKRWLAFKGHIAYGIFTDDGWQKDFVAPGNKYTEHVLYHSKDLYVKIGNREKFPLILEGGLEMAAQFGGNAFIGDQKIDMPNGIKHFFKVFIPSGGGSETPTGEQTNVYGNHLGSWNFSLTWYAPQDWTIRPYYEHYFEDHSQMFGEYGWKDCLAGIEITFPKNPVVSSFVYEYISTKDQTSPVYWDHTPEIPEQISGADNYYNHYIYCGWQHWGMGIGNPLVMSPIYNNDGDIVFKSNRMQGHHFGIMGNPCADLQYRILLSVTRNWGSYALPFYEIKKNGNALAELKYTPHQLKGWDFTASLGIDRGAMLGKSAGGMLTIRKTGWIR
;
A
#
# COMPACT_ATOMS: atom_id res chain seq x y z
N MET A 1 -10.47 42.38 -24.43
CA MET A 1 -9.56 41.23 -24.44
C MET A 1 -9.62 40.40 -23.14
N LYS A 2 -9.63 40.98 -21.95
CA LYS A 2 -9.78 40.25 -20.68
C LYS A 2 -11.14 39.52 -20.56
N ASP A 3 -12.22 40.16 -21.00
CA ASP A 3 -13.57 39.58 -20.92
C ASP A 3 -13.76 38.40 -21.90
N TYR A 4 -13.14 38.47 -23.06
CA TYR A 4 -13.15 37.38 -24.06
C TYR A 4 -12.42 36.09 -23.59
N TYR A 5 -11.30 36.23 -22.83
CA TYR A 5 -10.60 35.09 -22.25
C TYR A 5 -11.38 34.47 -21.09
N ALA A 6 -12.02 35.31 -20.25
CA ALA A 6 -12.82 34.83 -19.11
C ALA A 6 -14.09 34.08 -19.58
N GLU A 7 -14.69 34.46 -20.68
CA GLU A 7 -15.88 33.79 -21.26
C GLU A 7 -15.51 32.47 -21.93
N ASN A 8 -14.34 32.40 -22.60
CA ASN A 8 -13.84 31.15 -23.16
C ASN A 8 -13.36 30.15 -22.08
N GLU A 9 -12.76 30.60 -20.99
CA GLU A 9 -12.44 29.72 -19.85
C GLU A 9 -13.69 29.15 -19.18
N LYS A 10 -14.74 29.96 -19.04
CA LYS A 10 -16.02 29.52 -18.49
C LYS A 10 -16.69 28.48 -19.40
N ASN A 11 -16.75 28.73 -20.71
CA ASN A 11 -17.30 27.79 -21.70
C ASN A 11 -16.51 26.48 -21.76
N ALA A 12 -15.18 26.51 -21.69
CA ALA A 12 -14.35 25.30 -21.65
C ALA A 12 -14.55 24.49 -20.36
N SER A 13 -14.71 25.16 -19.22
CA SER A 13 -15.02 24.54 -17.93
C SER A 13 -16.41 23.87 -17.96
N ASP A 14 -17.41 24.54 -18.50
CA ASP A 14 -18.80 24.03 -18.57
C ASP A 14 -18.92 22.85 -19.53
N ILE A 15 -18.19 22.85 -20.66
CA ILE A 15 -18.14 21.73 -21.61
C ILE A 15 -17.43 20.52 -20.96
N PHE A 16 -16.34 20.75 -20.26
CA PHE A 16 -15.61 19.67 -19.57
C PHE A 16 -16.43 19.08 -18.41
N GLU A 17 -17.10 19.91 -17.63
CA GLU A 17 -18.02 19.48 -16.57
C GLU A 17 -19.19 18.65 -17.13
N SER A 18 -19.79 19.09 -18.23
CA SER A 18 -20.86 18.36 -18.90
C SER A 18 -20.38 17.00 -19.46
N ALA A 19 -19.22 16.96 -20.12
CA ALA A 19 -18.62 15.73 -20.64
C ALA A 19 -18.25 14.77 -19.51
N PHE A 20 -17.68 15.28 -18.42
CA PHE A 20 -17.32 14.50 -17.23
C PHE A 20 -18.55 13.88 -16.55
N LEU A 21 -19.62 14.67 -16.37
CA LEU A 21 -20.87 14.17 -15.79
C LEU A 21 -21.53 13.10 -16.67
N ASN A 22 -21.44 13.23 -17.99
CA ASN A 22 -21.93 12.20 -18.92
C ASN A 22 -21.11 10.91 -18.85
N VAL A 23 -19.78 10.99 -18.79
CA VAL A 23 -18.91 9.82 -18.58
C VAL A 23 -19.21 9.16 -17.24
N LEU A 24 -19.37 9.94 -16.18
CA LEU A 24 -19.73 9.43 -14.85
C LEU A 24 -21.07 8.71 -14.86
N ARG A 25 -22.07 9.25 -15.59
CA ARG A 25 -23.39 8.64 -15.75
C ARG A 25 -23.33 7.31 -16.52
N ILE A 26 -22.49 7.23 -17.56
CA ILE A 26 -22.27 5.99 -18.31
C ILE A 26 -21.60 4.94 -17.41
N ILE A 27 -20.58 5.32 -16.65
CA ILE A 27 -19.88 4.44 -15.70
C ILE A 27 -20.83 3.93 -14.61
N LEU A 28 -21.66 4.80 -14.03
CA LEU A 28 -22.64 4.42 -13.01
C LEU A 28 -23.70 3.46 -13.55
N ASN A 29 -24.19 3.68 -14.78
CA ASN A 29 -25.14 2.79 -15.44
C ASN A 29 -24.52 1.41 -15.75
N GLN A 30 -23.23 1.38 -16.16
CA GLN A 30 -22.51 0.14 -16.42
C GLN A 30 -22.21 -0.62 -15.11
N LEU A 31 -21.87 0.09 -14.03
CA LEU A 31 -21.71 -0.49 -12.70
C LEU A 31 -23.01 -1.07 -12.16
N GLN A 32 -24.13 -0.39 -12.38
CA GLN A 32 -25.46 -0.87 -11.99
C GLN A 32 -25.85 -2.12 -12.77
N ALA A 33 -25.59 -2.17 -14.08
CA ALA A 33 -25.83 -3.33 -14.93
C ALA A 33 -24.96 -4.53 -14.52
N ASN A 34 -23.66 -4.31 -14.26
CA ASN A 34 -22.75 -5.35 -13.81
C ASN A 34 -23.09 -5.83 -12.38
N LEU A 35 -23.50 -4.94 -11.48
CA LEU A 35 -23.95 -5.29 -10.13
C LEU A 35 -25.20 -6.19 -10.17
N ILE A 36 -26.14 -5.89 -11.05
CA ILE A 36 -27.36 -6.72 -11.26
C ILE A 36 -26.97 -8.10 -11.77
N THR A 37 -26.02 -8.21 -12.71
CA THR A 37 -25.55 -9.48 -13.27
C THR A 37 -24.79 -10.33 -12.22
N ILE A 38 -24.03 -9.69 -11.33
CA ILE A 38 -23.33 -10.35 -10.20
C ILE A 38 -24.33 -10.80 -9.13
N ILE A 39 -25.40 -10.03 -8.92
CA ILE A 39 -26.49 -10.36 -7.97
C ILE A 39 -27.26 -11.58 -8.44
N ASP A 40 -27.50 -11.71 -9.72
CA ASP A 40 -28.27 -12.84 -10.29
C ASP A 40 -27.49 -14.17 -10.31
N SER A 41 -26.15 -14.14 -10.25
CA SER A 41 -25.30 -15.34 -10.33
C SER A 41 -24.97 -16.02 -8.98
N ASN A 42 -25.20 -15.38 -7.81
CA ASN A 42 -24.79 -15.91 -6.49
C ASN A 42 -25.84 -15.74 -5.38
N PHE A 43 -27.05 -16.22 -5.62
CA PHE A 43 -28.24 -15.95 -4.77
C PHE A 43 -28.26 -16.61 -3.39
N SER A 44 -27.32 -17.52 -3.00
CA SER A 44 -27.44 -18.26 -1.74
C SER A 44 -26.62 -17.68 -0.55
N GLU A 45 -25.52 -17.00 -0.77
CA GLU A 45 -24.68 -16.46 0.32
C GLU A 45 -24.85 -14.94 0.57
N MET A 46 -25.47 -14.22 -0.33
CA MET A 46 -25.64 -12.76 -0.27
C MET A 46 -26.77 -12.25 0.66
N LYS A 47 -27.52 -13.12 1.33
CA LYS A 47 -28.60 -12.69 2.24
C LYS A 47 -28.13 -11.88 3.46
N LEU A 48 -26.86 -12.02 3.85
CA LEU A 48 -26.32 -11.26 4.98
C LEU A 48 -25.83 -9.88 4.55
N ILE A 49 -25.14 -9.80 3.40
CA ILE A 49 -24.60 -8.54 2.84
C ILE A 49 -25.73 -7.64 2.35
N SER A 50 -26.76 -8.20 1.70
CA SER A 50 -27.94 -7.42 1.30
C SER A 50 -28.73 -6.87 2.47
N LYS A 51 -28.81 -7.60 3.60
CA LYS A 51 -29.43 -7.08 4.83
C LYS A 51 -28.61 -5.93 5.42
N LEU A 52 -27.26 -6.00 5.43
CA LEU A 52 -26.39 -4.91 5.89
C LEU A 52 -26.48 -3.68 5.00
N ILE A 53 -26.62 -3.83 3.70
CA ILE A 53 -26.81 -2.72 2.73
C ILE A 53 -28.19 -2.08 2.92
N ILE A 54 -29.24 -2.88 3.12
CA ILE A 54 -30.60 -2.38 3.39
C ILE A 54 -30.68 -1.67 4.74
N TRP A 55 -30.04 -2.18 5.79
CA TRP A 55 -29.94 -1.47 7.08
C TRP A 55 -29.09 -0.21 7.00
N GLY A 56 -28.03 -0.19 6.19
CA GLY A 56 -27.24 1.00 5.90
C GLY A 56 -28.03 2.09 5.15
N SER A 57 -28.95 1.71 4.26
CA SER A 57 -29.79 2.67 3.52
C SER A 57 -30.92 3.27 4.36
N ILE A 58 -31.34 2.61 5.44
CA ILE A 58 -32.37 3.12 6.38
C ILE A 58 -31.78 4.18 7.35
N LEU A 59 -30.45 4.22 7.51
CA LEU A 59 -29.75 5.22 8.35
C LEU A 59 -29.37 6.50 7.59
N LEU A 60 -29.69 6.63 6.30
CA LEU A 60 -29.46 7.86 5.55
C LEU A 60 -30.57 8.88 5.90
N PRO A 61 -30.20 10.11 6.34
CA PRO A 61 -31.19 11.15 6.60
C PRO A 61 -31.93 11.53 5.30
N PRO A 62 -33.18 12.02 5.39
CA PRO A 62 -34.00 12.34 4.23
C PRO A 62 -33.34 13.36 3.31
N LEU A 63 -33.51 13.15 2.01
CA LEU A 63 -32.87 13.79 0.84
C LEU A 63 -33.01 15.33 0.69
N ASN A 64 -33.32 16.08 1.74
CA ASN A 64 -33.38 17.55 1.71
C ASN A 64 -32.02 18.24 1.88
N SER A 65 -30.88 17.50 1.76
CA SER A 65 -29.54 18.00 2.04
C SER A 65 -28.58 17.94 0.85
N TYR A 66 -29.04 18.01 -0.39
CA TYR A 66 -28.13 18.00 -1.56
C TYR A 66 -27.03 19.07 -1.45
N ALA A 67 -27.33 20.26 -0.95
CA ALA A 67 -26.35 21.32 -0.74
C ALA A 67 -25.31 21.05 0.36
N GLN A 68 -25.58 20.13 1.30
CA GLN A 68 -24.61 19.73 2.32
C GLN A 68 -23.70 18.58 1.88
N ILE A 69 -24.15 17.70 0.97
CA ILE A 69 -23.36 16.57 0.47
C ILE A 69 -22.26 17.04 -0.48
N THR A 70 -22.53 18.05 -1.30
CA THR A 70 -21.55 18.62 -2.25
C THR A 70 -20.51 19.51 -1.60
N LYS A 71 -20.77 20.02 -0.41
CA LYS A 71 -19.79 20.86 0.32
C LYS A 71 -18.57 20.02 0.72
N GLY A 72 -17.39 20.42 0.22
CA GLY A 72 -16.14 19.72 0.48
C GLY A 72 -15.90 18.51 -0.41
N LEU A 73 -16.66 18.37 -1.51
CA LEU A 73 -16.44 17.35 -2.52
C LEU A 73 -15.40 17.84 -3.54
N SER A 74 -14.33 17.09 -3.69
CA SER A 74 -13.29 17.33 -4.69
C SER A 74 -13.36 16.30 -5.82
N TYR A 75 -12.89 16.69 -6.99
CA TYR A 75 -12.70 15.77 -8.11
C TYR A 75 -11.24 15.71 -8.53
N ARG A 76 -10.87 14.57 -9.12
CA ARG A 76 -9.60 14.30 -9.80
C ARG A 76 -9.88 13.73 -11.18
N ALA A 77 -9.15 14.21 -12.17
CA ALA A 77 -8.99 13.55 -13.46
C ALA A 77 -7.49 13.49 -13.76
N GLU A 78 -6.98 12.32 -14.15
CA GLU A 78 -5.56 12.09 -14.35
C GLU A 78 -5.33 11.16 -15.54
N THR A 79 -4.31 11.44 -16.32
CA THR A 79 -3.80 10.52 -17.34
C THR A 79 -2.30 10.34 -17.17
N GLY A 80 -1.85 9.10 -17.30
CA GLY A 80 -0.44 8.74 -17.29
C GLY A 80 -0.09 7.91 -18.51
N ILE A 81 1.06 8.19 -19.15
CA ILE A 81 1.57 7.43 -20.28
C ILE A 81 3.05 7.18 -20.05
N SER A 82 3.47 5.91 -20.18
CA SER A 82 4.84 5.47 -20.01
C SER A 82 5.37 4.79 -21.27
N PHE A 83 6.61 5.12 -21.64
CA PHE A 83 7.35 4.49 -22.73
C PHE A 83 8.74 4.10 -22.24
N SER A 84 9.15 2.86 -22.52
CA SER A 84 10.41 2.31 -22.05
C SER A 84 11.08 1.41 -23.07
N GLY A 85 12.41 1.40 -23.05
CA GLY A 85 13.24 0.42 -23.73
C GLY A 85 13.96 -0.48 -22.74
N GLY A 86 14.31 -1.70 -23.15
CA GLY A 86 14.96 -2.71 -22.30
C GLY A 86 14.03 -3.84 -21.89
N GLU A 87 14.19 -4.37 -20.68
CA GLU A 87 13.44 -5.54 -20.19
C GLU A 87 12.01 -5.15 -19.74
N HIS A 88 11.89 -4.11 -18.91
CA HIS A 88 10.64 -3.67 -18.28
C HIS A 88 10.53 -2.14 -18.25
N THR A 89 9.38 -1.63 -17.86
CA THR A 89 9.28 -0.25 -17.37
C THR A 89 10.19 -0.09 -16.15
N PRO A 90 11.03 0.96 -16.09
CA PRO A 90 11.95 1.18 -14.98
C PRO A 90 11.27 1.13 -13.62
N PHE A 91 11.96 0.49 -12.67
CA PHE A 91 11.46 0.14 -11.35
C PHE A 91 10.77 1.30 -10.61
N TRP A 92 11.40 2.48 -10.52
CA TRP A 92 10.81 3.61 -9.81
C TRP A 92 9.68 4.32 -10.58
N LEU A 93 9.43 3.95 -11.86
CA LEU A 93 8.21 4.34 -12.56
C LEU A 93 7.02 3.44 -12.19
N THR A 94 7.27 2.26 -11.60
CA THR A 94 6.25 1.28 -11.20
C THR A 94 6.06 1.19 -9.70
N ALA A 95 7.13 1.24 -8.92
CA ALA A 95 7.10 1.05 -7.46
C ALA A 95 6.44 2.22 -6.71
N ASN A 96 5.78 1.91 -5.59
CA ASN A 96 5.10 2.86 -4.70
C ASN A 96 4.06 3.77 -5.41
N LYS A 97 3.32 3.21 -6.39
CA LYS A 97 2.24 3.86 -7.13
C LYS A 97 0.85 3.35 -6.72
N GLN A 98 0.72 2.74 -5.54
CA GLN A 98 -0.53 2.11 -5.05
C GLN A 98 -1.07 1.07 -6.06
N GLY A 99 -0.18 0.35 -6.75
CA GLY A 99 -0.52 -0.63 -7.77
C GLY A 99 -1.16 -0.07 -9.05
N LEU A 100 -1.25 1.26 -9.20
CA LEU A 100 -1.65 1.90 -10.46
C LEU A 100 -0.42 2.12 -11.34
N SER A 101 0.17 1.02 -11.76
CA SER A 101 1.38 0.97 -12.58
C SER A 101 1.48 -0.35 -13.32
N SER A 102 2.41 -0.44 -14.27
CA SER A 102 2.67 -1.65 -15.04
C SER A 102 4.15 -1.82 -15.30
N ILE A 103 4.60 -3.07 -15.32
CA ILE A 103 5.97 -3.44 -15.75
C ILE A 103 6.11 -3.45 -17.27
N GLU A 104 5.01 -3.44 -18.01
CA GLU A 104 5.02 -3.45 -19.47
C GLU A 104 5.61 -2.16 -20.03
N LYS A 105 6.43 -2.28 -21.08
CA LYS A 105 7.26 -1.17 -21.61
C LYS A 105 6.46 0.02 -22.14
N ASN A 106 5.30 -0.24 -22.72
CA ASN A 106 4.38 0.78 -23.22
C ASN A 106 3.05 0.62 -22.51
N ASN A 107 2.76 1.51 -21.61
CA ASN A 107 1.54 1.43 -20.80
C ASN A 107 0.95 2.82 -20.55
N GLY A 108 -0.29 2.84 -20.08
CA GLY A 108 -0.93 4.10 -19.74
C GLY A 108 -2.29 3.89 -19.08
N TYR A 109 -2.81 4.95 -18.49
CA TYR A 109 -4.11 4.94 -17.83
C TYR A 109 -4.83 6.28 -17.93
N LEU A 110 -6.15 6.20 -17.81
CA LEU A 110 -7.04 7.32 -17.53
C LEU A 110 -7.70 7.05 -16.18
N ARG A 111 -7.61 8.00 -15.26
CA ARG A 111 -8.12 7.90 -13.89
C ARG A 111 -9.08 9.06 -13.61
N ALA A 112 -10.21 8.77 -12.98
CA ALA A 112 -11.18 9.76 -12.55
C ALA A 112 -11.73 9.40 -11.17
N GLY A 113 -11.89 10.39 -10.32
CA GLY A 113 -12.40 10.18 -8.96
C GLY A 113 -13.08 11.39 -8.36
N ILE A 114 -13.95 11.11 -7.40
CA ILE A 114 -14.57 12.09 -6.51
C ILE A 114 -14.25 11.69 -5.07
N ILE A 115 -13.86 12.66 -4.26
CA ILE A 115 -13.42 12.43 -2.89
C ILE A 115 -13.99 13.52 -2.00
N ARG A 116 -14.59 13.11 -0.89
CA ARG A 116 -14.91 13.96 0.25
C ARG A 116 -14.04 13.56 1.41
N GLU A 117 -13.30 14.51 1.98
CA GLU A 117 -12.42 14.28 3.12
C GLU A 117 -13.15 14.41 4.46
N LEU A 118 -12.57 13.83 5.53
CA LEU A 118 -13.05 14.01 6.90
C LEU A 118 -12.83 15.44 7.36
N GLU A 119 -13.80 15.99 8.08
CA GLU A 119 -13.67 17.26 8.78
C GLU A 119 -13.13 17.01 10.19
N ASN A 120 -11.85 17.33 10.42
CA ASN A 120 -11.15 16.95 11.66
C ASN A 120 -11.60 17.73 12.90
N ASP A 121 -12.17 18.93 12.72
CA ASP A 121 -12.68 19.79 13.79
C ASP A 121 -14.07 19.36 14.31
N LYS A 122 -14.77 18.49 13.60
CA LYS A 122 -16.11 18.04 13.99
C LYS A 122 -16.05 16.78 14.86
N ARG A 123 -16.99 16.70 15.83
CA ARG A 123 -17.17 15.50 16.65
C ARG A 123 -17.64 14.29 15.84
N PHE A 124 -18.52 14.54 14.87
CA PHE A 124 -18.95 13.55 13.88
C PHE A 124 -18.57 14.06 12.49
N SER A 125 -17.90 13.22 11.74
CA SER A 125 -17.49 13.50 10.38
C SER A 125 -17.59 12.24 9.53
N TYR A 126 -17.80 12.41 8.23
CA TYR A 126 -17.81 11.33 7.27
C TYR A 126 -17.01 11.72 6.03
N ALA A 127 -16.39 10.73 5.42
CA ALA A 127 -15.70 10.83 4.15
C ALA A 127 -16.12 9.71 3.23
N PHE A 128 -15.95 9.90 1.95
CA PHE A 128 -16.06 8.84 0.96
C PHE A 128 -15.21 9.17 -0.25
N GLY A 129 -14.84 8.13 -0.99
CA GLY A 129 -14.11 8.27 -2.23
C GLY A 129 -14.51 7.19 -3.21
N ALA A 130 -14.67 7.58 -4.48
CA ALA A 130 -14.75 6.69 -5.62
C ALA A 130 -13.71 7.17 -6.64
N ASP A 131 -12.73 6.33 -6.95
CA ASP A 131 -11.60 6.64 -7.80
C ASP A 131 -11.30 5.42 -8.67
N LEU A 132 -11.52 5.54 -9.96
CA LEU A 132 -11.51 4.46 -10.93
C LEU A 132 -10.52 4.77 -12.05
N ALA A 133 -9.93 3.74 -12.63
CA ALA A 133 -9.09 3.90 -13.80
C ALA A 133 -9.39 2.87 -14.88
N VAL A 134 -9.19 3.28 -16.13
CA VAL A 134 -9.07 2.40 -17.30
C VAL A 134 -7.62 2.41 -17.72
N ALA A 135 -7.04 1.24 -17.92
CA ALA A 135 -5.62 1.08 -18.12
C ALA A 135 -5.31 0.17 -19.32
N TYR A 136 -4.22 0.49 -20.00
CA TYR A 136 -3.67 -0.26 -21.13
C TYR A 136 -2.35 -0.90 -20.71
N ASN A 137 -2.18 -2.19 -20.99
CA ASN A 137 -1.03 -3.01 -20.58
C ASN A 137 -0.79 -3.01 -19.06
N PHE A 138 -1.85 -3.17 -18.29
CA PHE A 138 -1.82 -3.39 -16.84
C PHE A 138 -2.32 -4.81 -16.53
N THR A 139 -2.18 -5.23 -15.28
CA THR A 139 -2.72 -6.51 -14.77
C THR A 139 -4.25 -6.59 -14.88
N SER A 140 -4.92 -5.47 -15.09
CA SER A 140 -6.36 -5.37 -15.29
C SER A 140 -6.66 -4.10 -16.10
N THR A 141 -7.55 -4.21 -17.10
CA THR A 141 -8.00 -3.06 -17.91
C THR A 141 -8.83 -2.08 -17.10
N PHE A 142 -9.61 -2.57 -16.14
CA PHE A 142 -10.40 -1.73 -15.23
C PHE A 142 -9.85 -1.86 -13.80
N VAL A 143 -9.56 -0.72 -13.18
CA VAL A 143 -8.97 -0.66 -11.84
C VAL A 143 -9.87 0.17 -10.93
N VAL A 144 -10.37 -0.47 -9.87
CA VAL A 144 -10.95 0.24 -8.73
C VAL A 144 -9.79 0.66 -7.82
N GLN A 145 -9.33 1.90 -8.00
CA GLN A 145 -8.19 2.41 -7.24
C GLN A 145 -8.57 2.74 -5.81
N GLN A 146 -9.71 3.40 -5.64
CA GLN A 146 -10.32 3.62 -4.34
C GLN A 146 -11.84 3.53 -4.44
N LEU A 147 -12.45 2.87 -3.48
CA LEU A 147 -13.89 2.88 -3.26
C LEU A 147 -14.13 2.65 -1.77
N TYR A 148 -14.40 3.73 -1.03
CA TYR A 148 -14.49 3.66 0.42
C TYR A 148 -15.49 4.63 1.02
N ALA A 149 -15.88 4.34 2.26
CA ALA A 149 -16.61 5.23 3.15
C ALA A 149 -15.95 5.22 4.53
N ASP A 150 -15.73 6.40 5.10
CA ASP A 150 -15.20 6.59 6.44
C ASP A 150 -16.23 7.30 7.33
N LEU A 151 -16.33 6.86 8.57
CA LEU A 151 -17.10 7.50 9.63
C LEU A 151 -16.16 7.79 10.81
N LYS A 152 -16.21 9.00 11.35
CA LYS A 152 -15.43 9.39 12.53
C LYS A 152 -16.35 9.96 13.58
N TYR A 153 -16.24 9.46 14.80
CA TYR A 153 -16.87 10.03 15.98
C TYR A 153 -15.83 10.28 17.06
N ARG A 154 -15.51 11.55 17.30
CA ARG A 154 -14.39 11.96 18.17
C ARG A 154 -13.08 11.35 17.70
N CYS A 155 -12.46 10.46 18.51
CA CYS A 155 -11.21 9.75 18.17
C CYS A 155 -11.44 8.42 17.47
N LEU A 156 -12.66 7.87 17.50
CA LEU A 156 -12.96 6.58 16.88
C LEU A 156 -13.30 6.76 15.40
N GLY A 157 -12.72 5.90 14.55
CA GLY A 157 -12.98 5.86 13.12
C GLY A 157 -13.35 4.45 12.65
N VAL A 158 -14.22 4.39 11.66
CA VAL A 158 -14.55 3.19 10.88
C VAL A 158 -14.33 3.51 9.42
N SER A 159 -13.60 2.67 8.71
CA SER A 159 -13.36 2.76 7.27
C SER A 159 -13.77 1.47 6.60
N ILE A 160 -14.54 1.53 5.52
CA ILE A 160 -15.01 0.37 4.77
C ILE A 160 -14.64 0.57 3.29
N GLY A 161 -13.98 -0.42 2.69
CA GLY A 161 -13.64 -0.46 1.27
C GLY A 161 -12.15 -0.34 0.99
N SER A 162 -11.81 -0.10 -0.28
CA SER A 162 -10.44 0.09 -0.77
C SER A 162 -10.03 1.55 -0.65
N LYS A 163 -8.94 1.83 0.03
CA LYS A 163 -8.40 3.19 0.22
C LYS A 163 -6.88 3.16 0.14
N GLU A 164 -6.30 4.08 -0.61
CA GLU A 164 -4.84 4.30 -0.64
C GLU A 164 -4.32 4.66 0.75
N ARG A 165 -3.26 3.97 1.19
CA ARG A 165 -2.59 4.19 2.47
C ARG A 165 -1.09 4.13 2.28
N HIS A 166 -0.37 4.75 3.19
CA HIS A 166 1.10 4.72 3.24
C HIS A 166 1.54 4.13 4.59
N SER A 167 2.77 3.64 4.66
CA SER A 167 3.36 3.23 5.94
C SER A 167 3.48 4.43 6.89
N GLU A 168 3.37 4.18 8.17
CA GLU A 168 3.18 5.24 9.18
C GLU A 168 4.43 6.10 9.41
N PHE A 169 5.61 5.52 9.29
CA PHE A 169 6.86 6.24 9.60
C PHE A 169 7.68 6.61 8.36
N ASN A 170 7.29 6.18 7.18
CA ASN A 170 8.05 6.44 5.97
C ASN A 170 7.53 7.67 5.24
N ASN A 171 8.46 8.45 4.70
CA ASN A 171 8.09 9.56 3.82
C ASN A 171 7.47 9.01 2.52
N PRO A 172 6.20 9.33 2.19
CA PRO A 172 5.50 8.71 1.06
C PRO A 172 6.09 9.07 -0.32
N LEU A 173 6.93 10.11 -0.39
CA LEU A 173 7.55 10.56 -1.64
C LEU A 173 9.00 10.12 -1.77
N LEU A 174 9.74 10.01 -0.66
CA LEU A 174 11.19 9.85 -0.68
C LEU A 174 11.68 8.51 -0.14
N SER A 175 10.88 7.79 0.67
CA SER A 175 11.23 6.48 1.22
C SER A 175 11.08 5.38 0.17
N SER A 176 11.82 4.31 0.35
CA SER A 176 11.62 3.05 -0.39
C SER A 176 10.31 2.34 0.00
N GLY A 177 9.73 2.64 1.17
CA GLY A 177 8.52 2.02 1.73
C GLY A 177 8.84 1.11 2.92
N GLY A 178 7.85 0.87 3.78
CA GLY A 178 7.98 -0.03 4.93
C GLY A 178 8.11 -1.50 4.53
N LEU A 179 8.66 -2.32 5.42
CA LEU A 179 8.83 -3.76 5.19
C LEU A 179 7.52 -4.53 5.34
N THR A 180 6.68 -4.18 6.31
CA THR A 180 5.37 -4.81 6.50
C THR A 180 4.36 -4.29 5.49
N PHE A 181 4.29 -2.98 5.31
CA PHE A 181 3.34 -2.30 4.44
C PHE A 181 3.98 -1.10 3.73
N SER A 182 3.67 -0.94 2.45
CA SER A 182 4.11 0.20 1.64
C SER A 182 2.99 0.69 0.71
N GLY A 183 3.26 1.72 -0.08
CA GLY A 183 2.37 2.16 -1.16
C GLY A 183 2.57 1.42 -2.47
N ASN A 184 3.09 0.20 -2.47
CA ASN A 184 3.49 -0.50 -3.70
C ASN A 184 2.34 -1.28 -4.36
N ALA A 185 1.59 -2.06 -3.59
CA ALA A 185 0.47 -2.86 -4.08
C ALA A 185 -0.85 -2.08 -4.16
N ARG A 186 -1.83 -2.60 -4.91
CA ARG A 186 -3.21 -2.06 -4.92
C ARG A 186 -3.82 -2.12 -3.52
N PRO A 187 -4.62 -1.11 -3.14
CA PRO A 187 -5.35 -1.13 -1.88
C PRO A 187 -6.25 -2.36 -1.74
N ILE A 188 -6.15 -3.03 -0.60
CA ILE A 188 -6.98 -4.18 -0.26
C ILE A 188 -8.30 -3.68 0.34
N PRO A 189 -9.48 -4.09 -0.18
CA PRO A 189 -10.77 -3.76 0.43
C PRO A 189 -10.88 -4.39 1.81
N GLN A 190 -11.24 -3.57 2.80
CA GLN A 190 -11.27 -3.97 4.20
C GLN A 190 -12.28 -3.18 5.02
N VAL A 191 -12.71 -3.74 6.14
CA VAL A 191 -13.36 -3.03 7.25
C VAL A 191 -12.29 -2.77 8.30
N ARG A 192 -12.04 -1.49 8.61
CA ARG A 192 -11.02 -1.03 9.54
C ARG A 192 -11.68 -0.20 10.64
N ILE A 193 -11.39 -0.53 11.89
CA ILE A 193 -11.91 0.15 13.08
C ILE A 193 -10.71 0.55 13.93
N GLY A 194 -10.69 1.79 14.42
CA GLY A 194 -9.58 2.23 15.27
C GLY A 194 -9.60 3.71 15.60
N ILE A 195 -8.45 4.18 16.01
CA ILE A 195 -8.15 5.58 16.30
C ILE A 195 -7.14 6.03 15.24
N PRO A 196 -7.61 6.66 14.13
CA PRO A 196 -6.78 6.92 12.95
C PRO A 196 -5.71 8.01 13.16
N GLU A 197 -5.91 8.88 14.15
CA GLU A 197 -4.98 9.98 14.46
C GLU A 197 -4.51 9.91 15.91
N TYR A 198 -3.30 10.38 16.18
CA TYR A 198 -2.78 10.42 17.55
C TYR A 198 -3.71 11.15 18.51
N THR A 199 -4.32 10.39 19.42
CA THR A 199 -5.22 10.88 20.45
C THR A 199 -4.47 11.01 21.76
N VAL A 200 -4.47 12.21 22.33
CA VAL A 200 -3.81 12.49 23.61
C VAL A 200 -4.51 11.77 24.75
N VAL A 201 -3.71 11.09 25.58
CA VAL A 201 -4.20 10.47 26.81
C VAL A 201 -4.55 11.54 27.84
N PRO A 202 -5.79 11.62 28.35
CA PRO A 202 -6.19 12.57 29.36
C PRO A 202 -5.27 12.54 30.61
N GLY A 203 -4.97 13.70 31.17
CA GLY A 203 -4.11 13.81 32.35
C GLY A 203 -2.60 13.83 32.08
N THR A 204 -2.13 13.51 30.90
CA THR A 204 -0.70 13.46 30.55
C THR A 204 -0.10 14.80 30.12
N LYS A 205 -0.85 15.90 30.22
CA LYS A 205 -0.43 17.25 29.80
C LYS A 205 0.09 17.29 28.35
N ARG A 206 -0.50 16.47 27.47
CA ARG A 206 -0.15 16.29 26.03
C ARG A 206 1.21 15.62 25.78
N TRP A 207 1.77 14.91 26.77
CA TRP A 207 3.02 14.19 26.60
C TRP A 207 2.85 12.78 26.02
N LEU A 208 1.68 12.18 26.19
CA LEU A 208 1.39 10.82 25.71
C LEU A 208 0.19 10.83 24.78
N ALA A 209 0.36 10.26 23.60
CA ALA A 209 -0.71 10.03 22.64
C ALA A 209 -0.56 8.65 21.99
N PHE A 210 -1.66 8.11 21.50
CA PHE A 210 -1.67 6.83 20.80
C PHE A 210 -2.62 6.86 19.62
N LYS A 211 -2.38 5.99 18.67
CA LYS A 211 -3.25 5.64 17.53
C LYS A 211 -3.15 4.16 17.24
N GLY A 212 -4.10 3.62 16.51
CA GLY A 212 -4.05 2.21 16.13
C GLY A 212 -5.34 1.74 15.48
N HIS A 213 -5.29 0.55 14.89
CA HIS A 213 -6.44 -0.04 14.22
C HIS A 213 -6.47 -1.56 14.32
N ILE A 214 -7.63 -2.10 13.96
CA ILE A 214 -7.85 -3.50 13.62
C ILE A 214 -8.64 -3.51 12.32
N ALA A 215 -8.24 -4.36 11.37
CA ALA A 215 -8.92 -4.49 10.09
C ALA A 215 -9.03 -5.95 9.63
N TYR A 216 -10.10 -6.23 8.89
CA TYR A 216 -10.30 -7.46 8.14
C TYR A 216 -10.73 -7.12 6.73
N GLY A 217 -10.18 -7.84 5.75
CA GLY A 217 -10.40 -7.60 4.34
C GLY A 217 -10.33 -8.87 3.51
N ILE A 218 -10.31 -8.69 2.20
CA ILE A 218 -10.23 -9.78 1.23
C ILE A 218 -9.31 -9.39 0.07
N PHE A 219 -8.48 -10.32 -0.37
CA PHE A 219 -7.73 -10.18 -1.61
C PHE A 219 -8.66 -10.27 -2.81
N THR A 220 -8.35 -9.56 -3.89
CA THR A 220 -9.24 -9.44 -5.06
C THR A 220 -8.53 -9.80 -6.37
N ASP A 221 -7.42 -10.51 -6.27
CA ASP A 221 -6.54 -10.84 -7.40
C ASP A 221 -6.63 -12.30 -7.88
N ASP A 222 -7.66 -13.04 -7.45
CA ASP A 222 -7.89 -14.46 -7.80
C ASP A 222 -7.80 -14.72 -9.31
N GLY A 223 -8.48 -13.89 -10.12
CA GLY A 223 -8.48 -13.99 -11.58
C GLY A 223 -7.09 -13.75 -12.17
N TRP A 224 -6.40 -12.71 -11.69
CA TRP A 224 -5.03 -12.42 -12.13
C TRP A 224 -4.07 -13.56 -11.78
N GLN A 225 -4.15 -14.12 -10.58
CA GLN A 225 -3.31 -15.25 -10.17
C GLN A 225 -3.49 -16.43 -11.11
N LYS A 226 -4.73 -16.81 -11.44
CA LYS A 226 -5.02 -17.91 -12.39
C LYS A 226 -4.46 -17.68 -13.78
N ASP A 227 -4.57 -16.43 -14.27
CA ASP A 227 -4.10 -16.08 -15.61
C ASP A 227 -2.56 -15.97 -15.68
N PHE A 228 -1.92 -15.64 -14.58
CA PHE A 228 -0.46 -15.46 -14.50
C PHE A 228 0.30 -16.77 -14.33
N VAL A 229 -0.24 -17.71 -13.53
CA VAL A 229 0.50 -18.91 -13.17
C VAL A 229 0.66 -19.88 -14.35
N ALA A 230 1.84 -20.47 -14.48
CA ALA A 230 2.07 -21.58 -15.39
C ALA A 230 1.33 -22.84 -14.90
N PRO A 231 0.92 -23.75 -15.81
CA PRO A 231 0.24 -24.99 -15.43
C PRO A 231 1.00 -25.78 -14.36
N GLY A 232 0.32 -26.12 -13.29
CA GLY A 232 0.89 -26.85 -12.15
C GLY A 232 1.49 -25.98 -11.05
N ASN A 233 1.69 -24.69 -11.27
CA ASN A 233 2.13 -23.77 -10.24
C ASN A 233 0.97 -23.38 -9.30
N LYS A 234 1.34 -22.89 -8.12
CA LYS A 234 0.40 -22.52 -7.06
C LYS A 234 -0.31 -21.19 -7.34
N TYR A 235 -1.64 -21.19 -7.13
CA TYR A 235 -2.44 -19.97 -7.01
C TYR A 235 -3.44 -20.10 -5.86
N THR A 236 -4.02 -18.97 -5.43
CA THR A 236 -4.98 -18.94 -4.32
C THR A 236 -6.24 -18.17 -4.67
N GLU A 237 -7.35 -18.50 -4.01
CA GLU A 237 -8.65 -17.86 -4.18
C GLU A 237 -9.28 -17.53 -2.83
N HIS A 238 -10.06 -16.44 -2.80
CA HIS A 238 -10.87 -16.02 -1.65
C HIS A 238 -10.05 -15.85 -0.35
N VAL A 239 -8.77 -15.50 -0.48
CA VAL A 239 -7.89 -15.28 0.67
C VAL A 239 -8.35 -14.06 1.43
N LEU A 240 -8.42 -14.19 2.76
CA LEU A 240 -8.77 -13.12 3.68
C LEU A 240 -7.52 -12.38 4.15
N TYR A 241 -7.71 -11.11 4.46
CA TYR A 241 -6.69 -10.19 4.97
C TYR A 241 -7.01 -9.79 6.40
N HIS A 242 -5.99 -9.70 7.24
CA HIS A 242 -6.06 -9.08 8.56
C HIS A 242 -4.91 -8.09 8.74
N SER A 243 -5.15 -6.97 9.42
CA SER A 243 -4.09 -6.11 9.94
C SER A 243 -4.48 -5.48 11.25
N LYS A 244 -3.46 -5.15 12.05
CA LYS A 244 -3.60 -4.41 13.30
C LYS A 244 -2.31 -3.65 13.58
N ASP A 245 -2.46 -2.50 14.21
CA ASP A 245 -1.33 -1.74 14.73
C ASP A 245 -1.69 -1.01 16.04
N LEU A 246 -0.65 -0.67 16.78
CA LEU A 246 -0.72 0.25 17.89
C LEU A 246 0.57 1.06 17.95
N TYR A 247 0.44 2.38 17.86
CA TYR A 247 1.54 3.33 17.93
C TYR A 247 1.35 4.26 19.13
N VAL A 248 2.43 4.50 19.83
CA VAL A 248 2.53 5.41 20.96
C VAL A 248 3.47 6.55 20.63
N LYS A 249 3.07 7.76 20.97
CA LYS A 249 3.87 8.96 20.81
C LYS A 249 4.12 9.60 22.17
N ILE A 250 5.39 9.86 22.48
CA ILE A 250 5.87 10.49 23.72
C ILE A 250 6.60 11.77 23.35
N GLY A 251 6.15 12.89 23.93
CA GLY A 251 6.76 14.21 23.77
C GLY A 251 5.72 15.31 23.61
N ASN A 252 6.15 16.53 23.90
CA ASN A 252 5.36 17.74 23.75
C ASN A 252 6.25 18.81 23.09
N ARG A 253 6.09 19.01 21.78
CA ARG A 253 6.91 19.93 20.97
C ARG A 253 6.91 21.36 21.51
N GLU A 254 5.83 21.81 22.16
CA GLU A 254 5.75 23.16 22.75
C GLU A 254 6.70 23.34 23.94
N LYS A 255 7.08 22.22 24.59
CA LYS A 255 7.90 22.22 25.80
C LYS A 255 9.31 21.67 25.60
N PHE A 256 9.44 20.71 24.68
CA PHE A 256 10.70 20.03 24.43
C PHE A 256 10.80 19.63 22.95
N PRO A 257 11.94 19.87 22.29
CA PRO A 257 12.03 19.72 20.83
C PRO A 257 12.22 18.27 20.35
N LEU A 258 11.96 17.28 21.19
CA LEU A 258 12.06 15.85 20.83
C LEU A 258 10.70 15.17 20.94
N ILE A 259 10.39 14.33 19.95
CA ILE A 259 9.24 13.43 19.93
C ILE A 259 9.75 12.02 19.68
N LEU A 260 9.41 11.09 20.56
CA LEU A 260 9.65 9.66 20.40
C LEU A 260 8.33 9.00 19.96
N GLU A 261 8.38 8.18 18.93
CA GLU A 261 7.26 7.36 18.49
C GLU A 261 7.71 5.90 18.37
N GLY A 262 6.85 5.00 18.76
CA GLY A 262 7.10 3.57 18.63
C GLY A 262 5.81 2.79 18.53
N GLY A 263 5.83 1.62 17.88
CA GLY A 263 4.66 0.80 17.73
C GLY A 263 4.93 -0.55 17.11
N LEU A 264 3.91 -1.37 17.16
CA LEU A 264 3.85 -2.69 16.55
C LEU A 264 2.81 -2.66 15.43
N GLU A 265 3.20 -3.12 14.26
CA GLU A 265 2.33 -3.38 13.11
C GLU A 265 2.38 -4.87 12.78
N MET A 266 1.22 -5.48 12.58
CA MET A 266 1.11 -6.89 12.18
C MET A 266 0.04 -7.05 11.11
N ALA A 267 0.26 -7.98 10.21
CA ALA A 267 -0.71 -8.35 9.18
C ALA A 267 -0.67 -9.86 8.93
N ALA A 268 -1.74 -10.37 8.28
CA ALA A 268 -1.82 -11.78 7.93
C ALA A 268 -2.70 -12.04 6.72
N GLN A 269 -2.39 -13.13 6.00
CA GLN A 269 -3.26 -13.80 5.04
C GLN A 269 -3.84 -15.06 5.72
N PHE A 270 -5.15 -15.31 5.55
CA PHE A 270 -5.80 -16.48 6.15
C PHE A 270 -7.04 -16.90 5.35
N GLY A 271 -7.56 -18.09 5.63
CA GLY A 271 -8.73 -18.62 4.92
C GLY A 271 -8.48 -18.82 3.43
N GLY A 272 -9.56 -18.95 2.66
CA GLY A 272 -9.50 -19.15 1.22
C GLY A 272 -9.09 -20.55 0.79
N ASN A 273 -8.70 -20.69 -0.46
CA ASN A 273 -8.31 -21.96 -1.05
C ASN A 273 -6.96 -21.83 -1.75
N ALA A 274 -6.09 -22.81 -1.61
CA ALA A 274 -4.87 -22.93 -2.41
C ALA A 274 -5.00 -24.08 -3.40
N PHE A 275 -4.49 -23.88 -4.61
CA PHE A 275 -4.42 -24.87 -5.68
C PHE A 275 -2.96 -25.08 -6.03
N ILE A 276 -2.48 -26.33 -5.94
CA ILE A 276 -1.10 -26.72 -6.19
C ILE A 276 -1.14 -27.94 -7.09
N GLY A 277 -0.91 -27.76 -8.39
CA GLY A 277 -1.18 -28.79 -9.39
C GLY A 277 -2.65 -29.22 -9.32
N ASP A 278 -2.91 -30.51 -9.14
CA ASP A 278 -4.26 -31.07 -9.03
C ASP A 278 -4.81 -31.06 -7.59
N GLN A 279 -4.04 -30.57 -6.62
CA GLN A 279 -4.47 -30.55 -5.23
C GLN A 279 -5.15 -29.23 -4.89
N LYS A 280 -6.29 -29.33 -4.19
CA LYS A 280 -6.98 -28.21 -3.56
C LYS A 280 -6.84 -28.32 -2.05
N ILE A 281 -6.39 -27.26 -1.41
CA ILE A 281 -6.28 -27.12 0.04
C ILE A 281 -7.28 -26.04 0.48
N ASP A 282 -8.30 -26.46 1.21
CA ASP A 282 -9.29 -25.54 1.77
C ASP A 282 -8.81 -25.05 3.15
N MET A 283 -8.65 -23.75 3.30
CA MET A 283 -8.27 -23.12 4.57
C MET A 283 -9.52 -22.61 5.30
N PRO A 284 -9.76 -23.06 6.53
CA PRO A 284 -10.99 -22.73 7.24
C PRO A 284 -11.06 -21.23 7.55
N ASN A 285 -12.26 -20.64 7.43
CA ASN A 285 -12.51 -19.20 7.61
C ASN A 285 -13.68 -18.87 8.57
N GLY A 286 -14.05 -19.82 9.43
CA GLY A 286 -15.09 -19.59 10.45
C GLY A 286 -14.68 -18.54 11.48
N ILE A 287 -15.65 -18.04 12.27
CA ILE A 287 -15.47 -16.94 13.24
C ILE A 287 -14.29 -17.17 14.21
N LYS A 288 -14.04 -18.41 14.62
CA LYS A 288 -12.91 -18.76 15.49
C LYS A 288 -11.55 -18.44 14.85
N HIS A 289 -11.45 -18.51 13.51
CA HIS A 289 -10.22 -18.27 12.78
C HIS A 289 -9.89 -16.76 12.69
N PHE A 290 -10.90 -15.89 12.70
CA PHE A 290 -10.70 -14.44 12.86
C PHE A 290 -10.03 -14.11 14.20
N PHE A 291 -10.41 -14.81 15.28
CA PHE A 291 -9.76 -14.65 16.59
C PHE A 291 -8.35 -15.24 16.61
N LYS A 292 -8.12 -16.41 15.95
CA LYS A 292 -6.78 -17.03 15.84
C LYS A 292 -5.78 -16.16 15.12
N VAL A 293 -6.24 -15.40 14.11
CA VAL A 293 -5.40 -14.46 13.35
C VAL A 293 -5.20 -13.17 14.15
N PHE A 294 -6.22 -12.73 14.90
CA PHE A 294 -6.07 -11.56 15.77
C PHE A 294 -5.06 -11.79 16.89
N ILE A 295 -5.12 -12.94 17.57
CA ILE A 295 -4.09 -13.40 18.51
C ILE A 295 -3.42 -14.60 17.86
N PRO A 296 -2.22 -14.41 17.25
CA PRO A 296 -1.54 -15.48 16.53
C PRO A 296 -1.48 -16.76 17.37
N SER A 297 -2.08 -17.82 16.86
CA SER A 297 -2.18 -19.11 17.55
C SER A 297 -2.31 -20.25 16.55
N GLY A 298 -1.87 -21.44 16.91
CA GLY A 298 -1.87 -22.61 16.06
C GLY A 298 -3.23 -22.98 15.46
N GLY A 299 -3.24 -23.60 14.32
CA GLY A 299 -4.41 -24.18 13.67
C GLY A 299 -5.07 -25.26 14.55
N GLY A 300 -6.16 -25.79 14.08
CA GLY A 300 -6.81 -26.98 14.67
C GLY A 300 -6.65 -28.18 13.72
N SER A 301 -7.22 -29.33 14.10
CA SER A 301 -7.21 -30.53 13.27
C SER A 301 -7.84 -30.35 11.87
N GLU A 302 -8.55 -29.27 11.67
CA GLU A 302 -9.14 -28.86 10.39
C GLU A 302 -8.16 -28.14 9.45
N THR A 303 -6.94 -27.87 9.89
CA THR A 303 -5.90 -27.18 9.09
C THR A 303 -4.79 -28.16 8.68
N PRO A 304 -3.98 -27.84 7.64
CA PRO A 304 -2.77 -28.60 7.34
C PRO A 304 -1.81 -28.70 8.53
N THR A 305 -1.02 -29.78 8.60
CA THR A 305 -0.13 -30.07 9.73
C THR A 305 0.82 -28.90 10.05
N GLY A 306 1.36 -28.23 9.05
CA GLY A 306 2.21 -27.05 9.25
C GLY A 306 1.53 -25.92 9.99
N GLU A 307 0.24 -25.69 9.75
CA GLU A 307 -0.58 -24.67 10.44
C GLU A 307 -0.96 -25.09 11.86
N GLN A 308 -0.96 -26.41 12.16
CA GLN A 308 -1.27 -26.92 13.51
C GLN A 308 -0.08 -26.75 14.46
N THR A 309 1.13 -26.92 13.94
CA THR A 309 2.37 -26.82 14.72
C THR A 309 2.87 -25.38 14.85
N ASN A 310 2.60 -24.56 13.83
CA ASN A 310 2.95 -23.15 13.80
C ASN A 310 1.73 -22.26 14.05
N VAL A 311 1.74 -21.06 13.50
CA VAL A 311 0.61 -20.12 13.58
C VAL A 311 -0.31 -20.32 12.38
N TYR A 312 -1.63 -20.29 12.61
CA TYR A 312 -2.63 -20.37 11.55
C TYR A 312 -2.59 -19.12 10.67
N GLY A 313 -2.29 -19.29 9.39
CA GLY A 313 -2.18 -18.22 8.39
C GLY A 313 -0.76 -17.65 8.25
N ASN A 314 -0.56 -16.90 7.18
CA ASN A 314 0.71 -16.23 6.89
C ASN A 314 0.81 -14.94 7.68
N HIS A 315 1.51 -14.94 8.80
CA HIS A 315 1.72 -13.79 9.66
C HIS A 315 3.04 -13.10 9.39
N LEU A 316 3.03 -11.78 9.48
CA LEU A 316 4.21 -10.95 9.44
C LEU A 316 3.97 -9.63 10.18
N GLY A 317 5.04 -8.93 10.49
CA GLY A 317 4.92 -7.64 11.17
C GLY A 317 6.24 -6.92 11.35
N SER A 318 6.17 -5.77 12.00
CA SER A 318 7.34 -5.00 12.34
C SER A 318 7.16 -4.20 13.62
N TRP A 319 8.26 -4.09 14.39
CA TRP A 319 8.43 -3.06 15.40
C TRP A 319 8.96 -1.80 14.73
N ASN A 320 8.30 -0.69 14.97
CA ASN A 320 8.61 0.60 14.38
C ASN A 320 9.01 1.60 15.46
N PHE A 321 10.09 2.34 15.24
CA PHE A 321 10.58 3.39 16.15
C PHE A 321 11.00 4.61 15.35
N SER A 322 10.73 5.80 15.88
CA SER A 322 11.28 7.05 15.34
C SER A 322 11.55 8.06 16.46
N LEU A 323 12.57 8.87 16.25
CA LEU A 323 12.89 10.01 17.11
C LEU A 323 12.92 11.27 16.24
N THR A 324 12.00 12.19 16.45
CA THR A 324 11.98 13.46 15.73
C THR A 324 12.59 14.57 16.57
N TRP A 325 13.66 15.19 16.08
CA TRP A 325 14.25 16.38 16.64
C TRP A 325 13.91 17.62 15.83
N TYR A 326 13.20 18.54 16.44
CA TYR A 326 12.93 19.87 15.92
C TYR A 326 14.09 20.80 16.34
N ALA A 327 15.13 20.82 15.51
CA ALA A 327 16.34 21.57 15.79
C ALA A 327 16.16 23.08 15.54
N PRO A 328 17.05 23.94 16.07
CA PRO A 328 17.03 25.38 15.79
C PRO A 328 17.05 25.68 14.29
N GLN A 329 16.56 26.88 13.91
CA GLN A 329 16.54 27.35 12.52
C GLN A 329 15.68 26.48 11.57
N ASP A 330 14.58 25.88 12.08
CA ASP A 330 13.62 25.08 11.33
C ASP A 330 14.14 23.78 10.68
N TRP A 331 15.24 23.23 11.18
CA TRP A 331 15.66 21.89 10.84
C TRP A 331 14.75 20.87 11.53
N THR A 332 14.36 19.82 10.81
CA THR A 332 13.76 18.63 11.40
C THR A 332 14.59 17.41 11.01
N ILE A 333 15.06 16.66 12.00
CA ILE A 333 15.86 15.45 11.79
C ILE A 333 15.13 14.29 12.44
N ARG A 334 14.86 13.26 11.68
CA ARG A 334 14.07 12.11 12.11
C ARG A 334 14.74 10.78 11.71
N PRO A 335 15.64 10.21 12.54
CA PRO A 335 15.99 8.81 12.43
C PRO A 335 14.78 7.92 12.74
N TYR A 336 14.68 6.80 12.02
CA TYR A 336 13.66 5.79 12.23
C TYR A 336 14.22 4.39 11.98
N TYR A 337 13.56 3.40 12.56
CA TYR A 337 13.96 2.01 12.50
C TYR A 337 12.73 1.12 12.49
N GLU A 338 12.66 0.20 11.52
CA GLU A 338 11.65 -0.83 11.40
C GLU A 338 12.35 -2.19 11.50
N HIS A 339 12.02 -2.97 12.53
CA HIS A 339 12.49 -4.35 12.68
C HIS A 339 11.40 -5.29 12.18
N TYR A 340 11.69 -6.01 11.10
CA TYR A 340 10.76 -6.94 10.46
C TYR A 340 10.87 -8.35 11.04
N PHE A 341 9.73 -9.05 11.10
CA PHE A 341 9.62 -10.44 11.55
C PHE A 341 8.46 -11.16 10.90
N GLU A 342 8.54 -12.48 10.77
CA GLU A 342 7.46 -13.37 10.35
C GLU A 342 7.12 -14.42 11.41
N ASP A 343 7.98 -14.67 12.38
CA ASP A 343 7.74 -15.57 13.49
C ASP A 343 7.90 -14.92 14.88
N HIS A 344 7.50 -15.70 15.90
CA HIS A 344 7.52 -15.27 17.30
C HIS A 344 8.94 -15.03 17.83
N SER A 345 9.90 -15.84 17.44
CA SER A 345 11.28 -15.73 17.91
C SER A 345 11.93 -14.43 17.44
N GLN A 346 11.68 -14.03 16.21
CA GLN A 346 12.13 -12.75 15.68
C GLN A 346 11.38 -11.57 16.29
N MET A 347 10.07 -11.71 16.53
CA MET A 347 9.26 -10.65 17.14
C MET A 347 9.86 -10.17 18.46
N PHE A 348 10.47 -11.06 19.26
CA PHE A 348 11.10 -10.72 20.53
C PHE A 348 12.63 -10.58 20.44
N GLY A 349 13.20 -10.61 19.24
CA GLY A 349 14.61 -10.34 18.99
C GLY A 349 15.57 -11.43 19.48
N GLU A 350 15.12 -12.66 19.66
CA GLU A 350 15.95 -13.80 20.10
C GLU A 350 17.16 -14.03 19.20
N TYR A 351 16.99 -13.80 17.87
CA TYR A 351 18.04 -13.94 16.88
C TYR A 351 18.63 -12.61 16.39
N GLY A 352 18.36 -11.54 17.12
CA GLY A 352 18.85 -10.20 16.82
C GLY A 352 17.91 -9.37 15.97
N TRP A 353 18.29 -8.14 15.71
CA TRP A 353 17.49 -7.10 15.04
C TRP A 353 18.12 -6.66 13.71
N LYS A 354 18.70 -7.61 12.97
CA LYS A 354 19.46 -7.32 11.74
C LYS A 354 18.59 -7.13 10.51
N ASP A 355 17.42 -7.81 10.47
CA ASP A 355 16.47 -7.64 9.40
C ASP A 355 15.62 -6.40 9.70
N CYS A 356 15.92 -5.34 8.96
CA CYS A 356 15.40 -4.02 9.28
C CYS A 356 15.41 -3.08 8.08
N LEU A 357 14.67 -2.00 8.25
CA LEU A 357 14.84 -0.76 7.53
C LEU A 357 15.30 0.30 8.56
N ALA A 358 16.50 0.82 8.40
CA ALA A 358 17.04 1.89 9.22
C ALA A 358 17.19 3.14 8.35
N GLY A 359 16.51 4.22 8.72
CA GLY A 359 16.46 5.43 7.92
C GLY A 359 16.69 6.70 8.71
N ILE A 360 17.01 7.75 7.98
CA ILE A 360 17.05 9.13 8.45
C ILE A 360 16.36 10.04 7.44
N GLU A 361 15.44 10.84 7.92
CA GLU A 361 14.81 11.92 7.17
C GLU A 361 15.27 13.27 7.71
N ILE A 362 15.65 14.17 6.80
CA ILE A 362 16.05 15.53 7.13
C ILE A 362 15.16 16.47 6.34
N THR A 363 14.41 17.32 7.04
CA THR A 363 13.73 18.47 6.45
C THR A 363 14.56 19.71 6.69
N PHE A 364 14.90 20.40 5.60
CA PHE A 364 15.76 21.58 5.62
C PHE A 364 14.94 22.84 5.90
N PRO A 365 15.54 23.88 6.46
CA PRO A 365 14.98 25.21 6.47
C PRO A 365 14.59 25.64 5.05
N LYS A 366 13.59 26.54 4.95
CA LYS A 366 13.13 27.01 3.65
C LYS A 366 14.29 27.55 2.79
N ASN A 367 14.52 26.90 1.68
CA ASN A 367 15.51 27.29 0.69
C ASN A 367 15.06 26.85 -0.71
N PRO A 368 15.62 27.40 -1.80
CA PRO A 368 15.18 27.10 -3.16
C PRO A 368 15.72 25.78 -3.74
N VAL A 369 16.60 25.07 -3.04
CA VAL A 369 17.30 23.92 -3.62
C VAL A 369 16.78 22.61 -3.05
N VAL A 370 16.87 22.38 -1.76
CA VAL A 370 16.53 21.11 -1.10
C VAL A 370 15.53 21.34 0.01
N SER A 371 14.38 20.71 -0.05
CA SER A 371 13.38 20.75 1.02
C SER A 371 13.47 19.53 1.94
N SER A 372 13.75 18.35 1.40
CA SER A 372 13.84 17.11 2.18
C SER A 372 14.82 16.13 1.57
N PHE A 373 15.43 15.33 2.44
CA PHE A 373 16.34 14.25 2.11
C PHE A 373 15.99 13.03 2.96
N VAL A 374 16.09 11.84 2.35
CA VAL A 374 15.94 10.54 3.02
C VAL A 374 17.12 9.65 2.63
N TYR A 375 17.68 8.97 3.60
CA TYR A 375 18.58 7.84 3.41
C TYR A 375 18.04 6.64 4.17
N GLU A 376 18.09 5.47 3.55
CA GLU A 376 17.67 4.19 4.15
C GLU A 376 18.70 3.10 3.87
N TYR A 377 18.96 2.30 4.87
CA TYR A 377 19.57 0.98 4.78
C TYR A 377 18.49 -0.08 5.01
N ILE A 378 18.40 -1.07 4.12
CA ILE A 378 17.42 -2.15 4.19
C ILE A 378 18.17 -3.49 4.21
N SER A 379 17.77 -4.39 5.09
CA SER A 379 18.25 -5.77 5.12
C SER A 379 17.10 -6.72 5.44
N THR A 380 16.95 -7.75 4.63
CA THR A 380 16.08 -8.92 4.86
C THR A 380 16.91 -10.20 4.71
N LYS A 381 18.23 -10.11 4.94
CA LYS A 381 19.18 -11.16 4.58
C LYS A 381 19.24 -12.30 5.58
N ASP A 382 19.10 -12.00 6.87
CA ASP A 382 19.35 -12.98 7.93
C ASP A 382 18.15 -13.90 8.19
N GLN A 383 16.93 -13.39 8.11
CA GLN A 383 15.66 -14.13 8.21
C GLN A 383 15.64 -15.09 9.41
N THR A 384 15.55 -14.53 10.62
CA THR A 384 15.60 -15.19 11.93
C THR A 384 17.03 -15.65 12.28
N SER A 385 17.54 -16.61 11.60
CA SER A 385 18.90 -17.16 11.73
C SER A 385 19.12 -18.12 10.58
N PRO A 386 20.34 -18.35 10.13
CA PRO A 386 20.59 -19.35 9.10
C PRO A 386 20.17 -20.76 9.53
N VAL A 387 20.24 -21.08 10.83
CA VAL A 387 19.82 -22.39 11.39
C VAL A 387 19.38 -22.20 12.84
N TYR A 388 18.26 -22.78 13.22
CA TYR A 388 17.81 -22.91 14.60
C TYR A 388 17.07 -24.25 14.81
N TRP A 389 16.93 -24.69 16.08
CA TRP A 389 16.21 -25.89 16.45
C TRP A 389 14.75 -25.56 16.71
N ASP A 390 13.87 -26.26 16.03
CA ASP A 390 12.44 -26.22 16.26
C ASP A 390 11.96 -27.64 16.62
N HIS A 391 11.97 -27.92 17.91
CA HIS A 391 11.59 -29.24 18.42
C HIS A 391 10.08 -29.33 18.57
N THR A 392 9.47 -30.16 17.73
CA THR A 392 8.09 -30.59 17.93
C THR A 392 8.04 -32.04 18.37
N PRO A 393 6.95 -32.51 19.03
CA PRO A 393 6.79 -33.92 19.36
C PRO A 393 6.86 -34.85 18.13
N GLU A 394 6.42 -34.35 16.97
CA GLU A 394 6.38 -35.07 15.70
C GLU A 394 7.75 -35.09 14.99
N ILE A 395 8.55 -34.04 15.18
CA ILE A 395 9.85 -33.87 14.54
C ILE A 395 10.86 -33.39 15.60
N PRO A 396 11.31 -34.29 16.49
CA PRO A 396 12.13 -33.91 17.63
C PRO A 396 13.57 -33.50 17.27
N GLU A 397 14.03 -33.84 16.07
CA GLU A 397 15.38 -33.53 15.58
C GLU A 397 15.36 -32.52 14.43
N GLN A 398 14.26 -31.82 14.24
CA GLN A 398 14.16 -30.81 13.19
C GLN A 398 15.16 -29.68 13.43
N ILE A 399 15.98 -29.43 12.41
CA ILE A 399 16.74 -28.20 12.28
C ILE A 399 15.96 -27.33 11.29
N SER A 400 15.35 -26.29 11.79
CA SER A 400 14.68 -25.32 10.96
C SER A 400 15.71 -24.48 10.24
N GLY A 401 15.55 -24.32 8.95
CA GLY A 401 16.21 -23.25 8.20
C GLY A 401 15.64 -21.90 8.60
N ALA A 402 16.26 -20.82 8.16
CA ALA A 402 15.70 -19.49 8.31
C ALA A 402 14.34 -19.36 7.61
N ASP A 403 13.57 -18.38 8.01
CA ASP A 403 12.30 -18.03 7.38
C ASP A 403 12.44 -17.75 5.88
N ASN A 404 11.30 -17.70 5.23
CA ASN A 404 11.20 -17.41 3.80
C ASN A 404 10.33 -16.15 3.60
N TYR A 405 10.86 -15.01 4.00
CA TYR A 405 10.13 -13.73 4.06
C TYR A 405 9.28 -13.45 2.82
N TYR A 406 8.05 -12.99 3.05
CA TYR A 406 7.02 -12.72 2.05
C TYR A 406 6.50 -13.96 1.32
N ASN A 407 7.11 -15.13 1.47
CA ASN A 407 6.63 -16.39 0.91
C ASN A 407 5.87 -17.20 1.96
N HIS A 408 5.00 -18.07 1.48
CA HIS A 408 4.29 -19.02 2.34
C HIS A 408 4.00 -20.31 1.57
N TYR A 409 3.92 -21.46 2.26
CA TYR A 409 3.70 -22.74 1.59
C TYR A 409 2.25 -22.89 1.07
N ILE A 410 1.26 -22.23 1.70
CA ILE A 410 -0.14 -22.20 1.27
C ILE A 410 -0.39 -21.01 0.33
N TYR A 411 -0.09 -19.77 0.79
CA TYR A 411 -0.44 -18.54 0.08
C TYR A 411 0.60 -18.15 -0.97
N CYS A 412 0.19 -17.34 -1.96
CA CYS A 412 1.04 -16.84 -3.04
C CYS A 412 1.89 -15.64 -2.63
N GLY A 413 2.35 -15.63 -1.37
CA GLY A 413 3.21 -14.61 -0.80
C GLY A 413 2.49 -13.30 -0.46
N TRP A 414 3.25 -12.38 0.16
CA TRP A 414 2.75 -11.10 0.63
C TRP A 414 2.64 -10.08 -0.52
N GLN A 415 1.72 -10.35 -1.44
CA GLN A 415 1.48 -9.58 -2.66
C GLN A 415 -0.02 -9.35 -2.91
N HIS A 416 -0.36 -8.37 -3.75
CA HIS A 416 -1.69 -8.15 -4.28
C HIS A 416 -1.58 -7.66 -5.73
N TRP A 417 -2.20 -8.39 -6.67
CA TRP A 417 -2.07 -8.17 -8.12
C TRP A 417 -0.61 -8.24 -8.62
N GLY A 418 0.18 -9.15 -8.05
CA GLY A 418 1.57 -9.37 -8.41
C GLY A 418 2.58 -8.40 -7.80
N MET A 419 2.13 -7.32 -7.18
CA MET A 419 2.99 -6.34 -6.51
C MET A 419 3.09 -6.65 -5.02
N GLY A 420 4.31 -6.67 -4.48
CA GLY A 420 4.56 -6.86 -3.05
C GLY A 420 3.88 -5.78 -2.21
N ILE A 421 3.25 -6.17 -1.11
CA ILE A 421 2.58 -5.25 -0.17
C ILE A 421 3.61 -4.54 0.71
N GLY A 422 4.72 -5.20 1.03
CA GLY A 422 5.86 -4.65 1.75
C GLY A 422 6.81 -3.84 0.86
N ASN A 423 8.06 -3.74 1.27
CA ASN A 423 9.07 -2.92 0.58
C ASN A 423 9.31 -3.40 -0.86
N PRO A 424 9.15 -2.54 -1.87
CA PRO A 424 9.30 -2.93 -3.27
C PRO A 424 10.72 -3.36 -3.68
N LEU A 425 11.76 -3.00 -2.92
CA LEU A 425 13.13 -3.46 -3.17
C LEU A 425 13.29 -4.97 -2.95
N VAL A 426 12.39 -5.61 -2.19
CA VAL A 426 12.16 -7.05 -2.25
C VAL A 426 11.31 -7.32 -3.48
N MET A 427 11.95 -7.85 -4.53
CA MET A 427 11.37 -7.90 -5.87
C MET A 427 10.05 -8.65 -5.93
N SER A 428 9.03 -7.97 -6.42
CA SER A 428 7.65 -8.47 -6.54
C SER A 428 7.52 -9.63 -7.53
N PRO A 429 6.61 -10.58 -7.29
CA PRO A 429 6.38 -11.74 -8.17
C PRO A 429 5.98 -11.41 -9.60
N ILE A 430 5.39 -10.25 -9.86
CA ILE A 430 5.01 -9.82 -11.22
C ILE A 430 6.19 -9.80 -12.21
N TYR A 431 7.42 -9.68 -11.71
CA TYR A 431 8.63 -9.73 -12.54
C TYR A 431 9.10 -11.16 -12.88
N ASN A 432 8.42 -12.19 -12.39
CA ASN A 432 8.76 -13.58 -12.68
C ASN A 432 8.31 -13.97 -14.09
N ASN A 433 9.23 -14.47 -14.91
CA ASN A 433 8.95 -14.84 -16.30
C ASN A 433 8.55 -16.33 -16.47
N ASP A 434 8.50 -17.10 -15.39
CA ASP A 434 8.19 -18.54 -15.40
C ASP A 434 6.78 -18.85 -14.88
N GLY A 435 5.96 -17.83 -14.67
CA GLY A 435 4.59 -18.01 -14.18
C GLY A 435 4.52 -18.58 -12.76
N ASP A 436 5.47 -18.23 -11.90
CA ASP A 436 5.43 -18.60 -10.47
C ASP A 436 5.23 -17.34 -9.62
N ILE A 437 4.23 -17.37 -8.74
CA ILE A 437 3.92 -16.25 -7.82
C ILE A 437 4.68 -16.46 -6.51
N VAL A 438 5.98 -16.17 -6.55
CA VAL A 438 6.90 -16.33 -5.42
C VAL A 438 7.90 -15.18 -5.40
N PHE A 439 8.29 -14.73 -4.21
CA PHE A 439 9.41 -13.80 -4.04
C PHE A 439 10.73 -14.56 -4.16
N LYS A 440 11.31 -14.60 -5.38
CA LYS A 440 12.53 -15.35 -5.68
C LYS A 440 13.78 -14.81 -5.02
N SER A 441 13.75 -13.57 -4.59
CA SER A 441 14.87 -12.94 -3.89
C SER A 441 14.35 -12.11 -2.71
N ASN A 442 14.04 -12.79 -1.64
CA ASN A 442 13.64 -12.18 -0.38
C ASN A 442 14.81 -11.93 0.59
N ARG A 443 16.01 -12.47 0.30
CA ARG A 443 17.25 -12.18 1.02
C ARG A 443 18.01 -11.10 0.29
N MET A 444 17.91 -9.87 0.78
CA MET A 444 18.55 -8.72 0.15
C MET A 444 19.15 -7.75 1.19
N GLN A 445 20.08 -6.94 0.72
CA GLN A 445 20.56 -5.74 1.41
C GLN A 445 20.58 -4.60 0.39
N GLY A 446 20.22 -3.40 0.83
CA GLY A 446 20.18 -2.26 -0.05
C GLY A 446 20.37 -0.92 0.65
N HIS A 447 20.67 0.07 -0.18
CA HIS A 447 20.74 1.48 0.21
C HIS A 447 19.79 2.24 -0.69
N HIS A 448 19.03 3.14 -0.11
CA HIS A 448 18.12 4.01 -0.83
C HIS A 448 18.34 5.46 -0.43
N PHE A 449 18.27 6.36 -1.42
CA PHE A 449 18.40 7.80 -1.28
C PHE A 449 17.23 8.47 -1.96
N GLY A 450 16.59 9.39 -1.28
CA GLY A 450 15.55 10.26 -1.80
C GLY A 450 15.87 11.72 -1.51
N ILE A 451 15.73 12.58 -2.51
CA ILE A 451 15.87 14.03 -2.34
C ILE A 451 14.80 14.76 -3.12
N MET A 452 14.26 15.82 -2.56
CA MET A 452 13.30 16.70 -3.22
C MET A 452 13.56 18.16 -2.87
N GLY A 453 13.07 19.02 -3.76
CA GLY A 453 13.14 20.47 -3.54
C GLY A 453 12.19 21.23 -4.46
N ASN A 454 12.02 22.51 -4.16
CA ASN A 454 11.15 23.43 -4.87
C ASN A 454 11.97 24.63 -5.36
N PRO A 455 12.65 24.54 -6.55
CA PRO A 455 13.46 25.63 -7.10
C PRO A 455 12.69 26.94 -7.29
N CYS A 456 11.40 26.84 -7.60
CA CYS A 456 10.47 27.96 -7.62
C CYS A 456 9.07 27.49 -7.15
N ALA A 457 8.14 28.44 -7.02
CA ALA A 457 6.81 28.19 -6.47
C ALA A 457 6.01 27.14 -7.27
N ASP A 458 6.21 27.09 -8.59
CA ASP A 458 5.46 26.24 -9.50
C ASP A 458 6.18 24.94 -9.86
N LEU A 459 7.44 24.75 -9.42
CA LEU A 459 8.25 23.61 -9.80
C LEU A 459 8.77 22.84 -8.59
N GLN A 460 8.56 21.53 -8.60
CA GLN A 460 9.13 20.59 -7.65
C GLN A 460 9.95 19.56 -8.41
N TYR A 461 11.10 19.18 -7.87
CA TYR A 461 11.84 18.02 -8.36
C TYR A 461 11.94 16.94 -7.29
N ARG A 462 12.11 15.70 -7.75
CA ARG A 462 12.37 14.53 -6.90
C ARG A 462 13.38 13.61 -7.59
N ILE A 463 14.34 13.10 -6.83
CA ILE A 463 15.32 12.11 -7.29
C ILE A 463 15.32 10.96 -6.31
N LEU A 464 15.24 9.73 -6.81
CA LEU A 464 15.36 8.50 -6.05
C LEU A 464 16.51 7.67 -6.62
N LEU A 465 17.33 7.09 -5.74
CA LEU A 465 18.44 6.20 -6.11
C LEU A 465 18.43 5.00 -5.17
N SER A 466 18.52 3.79 -5.72
CA SER A 466 18.63 2.56 -4.91
C SER A 466 19.70 1.65 -5.49
N VAL A 467 20.42 0.99 -4.60
CA VAL A 467 21.34 -0.09 -4.95
C VAL A 467 21.09 -1.29 -4.04
N THR A 468 20.97 -2.48 -4.62
CA THR A 468 20.70 -3.70 -3.88
C THR A 468 21.67 -4.81 -4.20
N ARG A 469 21.87 -5.70 -3.22
CA ARG A 469 22.56 -6.98 -3.35
C ARG A 469 21.58 -8.06 -2.96
N ASN A 470 21.44 -9.09 -3.76
CA ASN A 470 20.38 -10.08 -3.69
C ASN A 470 20.99 -11.48 -3.68
N TRP A 471 20.57 -12.32 -2.72
CA TRP A 471 21.09 -13.69 -2.51
C TRP A 471 20.12 -14.80 -2.92
N GLY A 472 18.93 -14.45 -3.42
CA GLY A 472 17.85 -15.39 -3.64
C GLY A 472 17.05 -15.62 -2.35
N SER A 473 16.61 -16.83 -2.11
CA SER A 473 16.04 -17.29 -0.83
C SER A 473 16.99 -18.31 -0.17
N TYR A 474 16.68 -18.78 1.05
CA TYR A 474 17.43 -19.89 1.62
C TYR A 474 17.16 -21.23 0.90
N ALA A 475 15.92 -21.45 0.46
CA ALA A 475 15.57 -22.67 -0.29
C ALA A 475 16.14 -22.68 -1.71
N LEU A 476 16.23 -21.50 -2.36
CA LEU A 476 16.74 -21.35 -3.73
C LEU A 476 17.75 -20.20 -3.79
N PRO A 477 18.96 -20.37 -3.23
CA PRO A 477 19.98 -19.34 -3.25
C PRO A 477 20.49 -19.11 -4.68
N PHE A 478 20.80 -17.86 -5.01
CA PHE A 478 21.47 -17.57 -6.27
C PHE A 478 22.91 -18.08 -6.25
N TYR A 479 23.37 -18.59 -7.39
CA TYR A 479 24.74 -19.03 -7.56
C TYR A 479 25.75 -17.90 -7.33
N GLU A 480 25.39 -16.67 -7.73
CA GLU A 480 26.16 -15.46 -7.50
C GLU A 480 25.28 -14.36 -6.92
N ILE A 481 25.89 -13.47 -6.13
CA ILE A 481 25.18 -12.30 -5.58
C ILE A 481 24.77 -11.38 -6.73
N LYS A 482 23.47 -11.26 -6.95
CA LYS A 482 22.94 -10.37 -7.98
C LYS A 482 22.85 -8.94 -7.47
N LYS A 483 23.45 -8.01 -8.18
CA LYS A 483 23.41 -6.57 -7.86
C LYS A 483 22.42 -5.88 -8.77
N ASN A 484 21.75 -4.86 -8.24
CA ASN A 484 20.82 -4.05 -9.01
C ASN A 484 20.91 -2.59 -8.57
N GLY A 485 20.77 -1.67 -9.54
CA GLY A 485 20.72 -0.23 -9.33
C GLY A 485 19.53 0.37 -10.06
N ASN A 486 18.77 1.25 -9.38
CA ASN A 486 17.57 1.88 -9.89
C ASN A 486 17.62 3.38 -9.60
N ALA A 487 17.27 4.20 -10.59
CA ALA A 487 17.23 5.64 -10.46
C ALA A 487 15.95 6.24 -11.03
N LEU A 488 15.48 7.32 -10.42
CA LEU A 488 14.38 8.17 -10.89
C LEU A 488 14.80 9.63 -10.81
N ALA A 489 14.47 10.39 -11.86
CA ALA A 489 14.41 11.84 -11.82
C ALA A 489 13.00 12.28 -12.25
N GLU A 490 12.37 13.11 -11.45
CA GLU A 490 11.00 13.58 -11.67
C GLU A 490 10.91 15.09 -11.49
N LEU A 491 10.18 15.73 -12.40
CA LEU A 491 9.83 17.15 -12.35
C LEU A 491 8.32 17.29 -12.37
N LYS A 492 7.78 17.98 -11.38
CA LYS A 492 6.36 18.32 -11.27
C LYS A 492 6.19 19.83 -11.42
N TYR A 493 5.40 20.24 -12.40
CA TYR A 493 5.05 21.62 -12.68
C TYR A 493 3.58 21.87 -12.33
N THR A 494 3.34 22.81 -11.42
CA THR A 494 1.99 23.20 -10.94
C THR A 494 1.78 24.68 -11.18
N PRO A 495 1.39 25.10 -12.41
CA PRO A 495 1.30 26.50 -12.79
C PRO A 495 0.20 27.22 -12.01
N HIS A 496 0.54 28.33 -11.35
CA HIS A 496 -0.41 29.13 -10.58
C HIS A 496 -1.53 29.74 -11.45
N GLN A 497 -1.28 29.95 -12.75
CA GLN A 497 -2.25 30.45 -13.72
C GLN A 497 -3.32 29.38 -14.07
N LEU A 498 -2.96 28.09 -14.07
CA LEU A 498 -3.84 26.98 -14.37
C LEU A 498 -4.24 26.27 -13.10
N LYS A 499 -5.16 26.87 -12.35
CA LYS A 499 -5.58 26.35 -11.04
C LYS A 499 -5.97 24.88 -11.10
N GLY A 500 -5.38 24.07 -10.23
CA GLY A 500 -5.65 22.65 -10.09
C GLY A 500 -5.04 21.75 -11.18
N TRP A 501 -4.22 22.27 -12.09
CA TRP A 501 -3.46 21.46 -13.04
C TRP A 501 -2.07 21.14 -12.51
N ASP A 502 -1.67 19.87 -12.66
CA ASP A 502 -0.32 19.37 -12.42
C ASP A 502 0.19 18.65 -13.68
N PHE A 503 1.44 18.90 -14.03
CA PHE A 503 2.16 18.21 -15.11
C PHE A 503 3.39 17.57 -14.51
N THR A 504 3.53 16.27 -14.63
CA THR A 504 4.69 15.54 -14.09
C THR A 504 5.40 14.81 -15.20
N ALA A 505 6.71 15.02 -15.31
CA ALA A 505 7.61 14.29 -16.20
C ALA A 505 8.61 13.51 -15.35
N SER A 506 8.69 12.19 -15.57
CA SER A 506 9.55 11.28 -14.83
C SER A 506 10.45 10.51 -15.80
N LEU A 507 11.72 10.32 -15.44
CA LEU A 507 12.70 9.50 -16.14
C LEU A 507 13.24 8.45 -15.20
N GLY A 508 13.22 7.19 -15.62
CA GLY A 508 13.69 6.05 -14.82
C GLY A 508 14.78 5.27 -15.57
N ILE A 509 15.73 4.73 -14.81
CA ILE A 509 16.79 3.87 -15.33
C ILE A 509 17.04 2.72 -14.35
N ASP A 510 17.14 1.50 -14.88
CA ASP A 510 17.54 0.31 -14.16
C ASP A 510 18.79 -0.32 -14.79
N ARG A 511 19.66 -0.84 -13.93
CA ARG A 511 20.82 -1.63 -14.36
C ARG A 511 21.19 -2.68 -13.32
N GLY A 512 21.13 -3.95 -13.71
CA GLY A 512 21.55 -5.02 -12.79
C GLY A 512 21.17 -6.40 -13.27
N ALA A 513 21.51 -7.39 -12.45
CA ALA A 513 21.25 -8.80 -12.74
C ALA A 513 19.85 -9.29 -12.28
N MET A 514 19.09 -8.42 -11.62
CA MET A 514 17.72 -8.75 -11.18
C MET A 514 16.67 -8.28 -12.20
N LEU A 515 16.73 -7.02 -12.62
CA LEU A 515 15.77 -6.39 -13.51
C LEU A 515 16.33 -6.11 -14.91
N GLY A 516 17.59 -6.57 -15.20
CA GLY A 516 18.23 -6.32 -16.49
C GLY A 516 18.59 -4.84 -16.68
N LYS A 517 18.41 -4.37 -17.91
CA LYS A 517 18.69 -2.98 -18.28
C LYS A 517 17.42 -2.37 -18.87
N SER A 518 16.94 -1.31 -18.27
CA SER A 518 15.78 -0.56 -18.75
C SER A 518 16.01 0.94 -18.61
N ALA A 519 15.46 1.70 -19.54
CA ALA A 519 15.37 3.15 -19.46
C ALA A 519 14.03 3.59 -20.03
N GLY A 520 13.38 4.54 -19.39
CA GLY A 520 12.06 5.00 -19.83
C GLY A 520 11.63 6.31 -19.20
N GLY A 521 10.53 6.82 -19.70
CA GLY A 521 9.91 8.04 -19.22
C GLY A 521 8.41 7.88 -19.05
N MET A 522 7.84 8.67 -18.15
CA MET A 522 6.41 8.77 -17.89
C MET A 522 6.00 10.24 -17.88
N LEU A 523 4.89 10.54 -18.54
CA LEU A 523 4.21 11.82 -18.46
C LEU A 523 2.87 11.63 -17.77
N THR A 524 2.59 12.46 -16.77
CA THR A 524 1.31 12.47 -16.05
C THR A 524 0.71 13.88 -16.08
N ILE A 525 -0.53 13.98 -16.45
CA ILE A 525 -1.33 15.20 -16.42
C ILE A 525 -2.48 14.98 -15.46
N ARG A 526 -2.63 15.87 -14.48
CA ARG A 526 -3.69 15.79 -13.49
C ARG A 526 -4.43 17.11 -13.36
N LYS A 527 -5.76 17.00 -13.27
CA LYS A 527 -6.65 18.09 -12.94
C LYS A 527 -7.38 17.75 -11.65
N THR A 528 -7.37 18.67 -10.69
CA THR A 528 -8.14 18.58 -9.44
C THR A 528 -8.95 19.85 -9.26
N GLY A 529 -10.05 19.75 -8.52
CA GLY A 529 -10.89 20.91 -8.19
C GLY A 529 -11.98 20.53 -7.19
N TRP A 530 -12.76 21.53 -6.82
CA TRP A 530 -13.91 21.37 -5.93
C TRP A 530 -15.19 21.37 -6.74
N ILE A 531 -16.11 20.47 -6.43
CA ILE A 531 -17.47 20.48 -6.97
C ILE A 531 -18.26 21.50 -6.13
N ARG A 532 -18.79 22.50 -6.80
CA ARG A 532 -19.58 23.59 -6.19
C ARG A 532 -21.05 23.25 -6.14
#